data_a31b803327e8fae7d15dc0d6bd4e193d
#
_entry.id   a31b803327e8fae7d15dc0d6bd4e193d
#
_cell.length_a   1.000
_cell.length_b   1.000
_cell.length_c   1.000
_cell.angle_alpha   90.00
_cell.angle_beta   90.00
_cell.angle_gamma   90.00
#
_symmetry.space_group_name_H-M   'P 1'
#
loop_
_entity.id
_entity.type
_entity.pdbx_description
1 polymer ?
#
loop_
_entity_poly.entity_id
_entity_poly.type
_entity_poly.pdbx_seq_one_letter_code
_entity_poly.pdbx_strand_id
1 'polypeptide(L)'
;MTRQATKGLQSHNVCAPIAPQSTTHNPQSTSGSCRHCERKPVKFTHLNDEGAAYMVDVTAKTPTVRQASAVCRVDCSPEVMRALRDGTVPKGDVLAVARVAGISAAKRVPELLPLAHTIGVHGCAVDLSLEDDHVAIRATVRTADRTGVEMEALTSVTVAALAIVDMVKGVDRSARIAEAKIVAKSGGRSGDWVRPED
;
A
#
# COMPACT_ATOMS: atom_id res chain seq x y z
N MET A 1 36.90 -11.54 48.25
CA MET A 1 35.82 -11.91 49.17
C MET A 1 34.51 -11.59 48.46
N THR A 2 33.92 -12.62 47.88
CA THR A 2 32.67 -13.30 48.29
C THR A 2 31.43 -12.61 47.73
N ARG A 3 30.68 -13.15 46.89
CA ARG A 3 29.77 -14.22 46.49
C ARG A 3 28.80 -13.66 45.44
N GLN A 4 28.70 -14.21 44.32
CA GLN A 4 27.68 -15.11 43.74
C GLN A 4 26.26 -15.01 44.34
N ALA A 5 25.28 -14.73 43.45
CA ALA A 5 23.96 -15.37 43.48
C ALA A 5 23.36 -15.42 42.09
N THR A 6 23.35 -16.62 41.54
CA THR A 6 22.53 -17.15 40.45
C THR A 6 21.10 -17.39 40.93
N LYS A 7 20.09 -17.11 40.07
CA LYS A 7 18.75 -17.77 40.00
C LYS A 7 18.05 -17.13 38.81
N GLY A 8 17.41 -17.81 37.91
CA GLY A 8 16.98 -19.17 37.78
C GLY A 8 16.17 -19.26 36.51
N LEU A 9 16.39 -20.33 35.80
CA LEU A 9 15.73 -20.76 34.58
C LEU A 9 14.23 -21.04 34.74
N GLN A 10 13.61 -21.20 33.58
CA GLN A 10 12.37 -21.94 33.22
C GLN A 10 11.18 -21.02 33.01
N SER A 11 10.40 -21.18 31.93
CA SER A 11 9.91 -22.43 31.37
C SER A 11 9.54 -22.30 29.89
N HIS A 12 9.87 -23.34 29.16
CA HIS A 12 9.35 -23.67 27.82
C HIS A 12 7.84 -23.85 27.85
N ASN A 13 7.11 -23.18 26.96
CA ASN A 13 5.79 -23.66 26.55
C ASN A 13 5.90 -24.31 25.16
N VAL A 14 6.00 -25.63 25.19
CA VAL A 14 5.87 -26.51 24.02
C VAL A 14 4.39 -26.69 23.75
N CYS A 15 3.94 -26.28 22.59
CA CYS A 15 2.60 -26.55 22.10
C CYS A 15 2.47 -28.05 21.77
N ALA A 16 1.60 -28.79 22.45
CA ALA A 16 1.30 -30.17 22.17
C ALA A 16 0.39 -30.30 20.92
N PRO A 17 0.51 -31.40 20.14
CA PRO A 17 -0.33 -31.63 18.96
C PRO A 17 -1.75 -32.06 19.37
N ILE A 18 -2.75 -31.44 18.76
CA ILE A 18 -4.17 -31.81 18.90
C ILE A 18 -4.42 -33.09 18.10
N ALA A 19 -4.84 -34.15 18.79
CA ALA A 19 -5.29 -35.40 18.17
C ALA A 19 -6.66 -35.24 17.49
N PRO A 20 -6.94 -35.99 16.40
CA PRO A 20 -8.23 -35.92 15.70
C PRO A 20 -9.31 -36.66 16.51
N GLN A 21 -10.41 -35.97 16.79
CA GLN A 21 -11.62 -36.62 17.34
C GLN A 21 -12.44 -37.24 16.23
N SER A 22 -12.65 -38.55 16.33
CA SER A 22 -13.58 -39.32 15.54
C SER A 22 -15.02 -38.98 15.95
N THR A 23 -15.83 -38.47 15.07
CA THR A 23 -17.30 -38.44 15.22
C THR A 23 -17.96 -39.31 14.16
N THR A 24 -18.69 -40.26 14.66
CA THR A 24 -19.53 -41.23 13.97
C THR A 24 -20.67 -40.54 13.18
N HIS A 25 -20.90 -41.07 12.01
CA HIS A 25 -22.02 -40.79 11.10
C HIS A 25 -23.40 -40.88 11.73
N ASN A 26 -24.26 -39.94 11.36
CA ASN A 26 -25.70 -40.19 11.21
C ASN A 26 -26.21 -39.52 9.91
N PRO A 27 -26.75 -40.24 8.94
CA PRO A 27 -27.25 -39.67 7.70
C PRO A 27 -28.78 -39.52 7.79
N GLN A 28 -29.30 -38.31 7.76
CA GLN A 28 -30.62 -37.95 7.23
C GLN A 28 -30.89 -36.45 7.41
N SER A 29 -30.87 -35.71 6.32
CA SER A 29 -31.95 -34.72 6.02
C SER A 29 -31.67 -33.95 4.74
N THR A 30 -32.56 -34.17 3.78
CA THR A 30 -33.18 -33.22 2.85
C THR A 30 -32.28 -32.24 2.08
N SER A 31 -32.17 -32.55 0.80
CA SER A 31 -31.73 -31.71 -0.29
C SER A 31 -32.46 -30.36 -0.32
N GLY A 32 -31.86 -29.35 0.30
CA GLY A 32 -32.11 -27.94 0.01
C GLY A 32 -31.07 -27.46 -1.01
N SER A 33 -31.39 -27.48 -2.29
CA SER A 33 -30.57 -26.94 -3.36
C SER A 33 -30.38 -25.44 -3.12
N CYS A 34 -29.29 -25.08 -2.51
CA CYS A 34 -28.84 -23.69 -2.45
C CYS A 34 -28.37 -23.31 -3.87
N ARG A 35 -29.26 -22.60 -4.61
CA ARG A 35 -28.97 -22.10 -5.95
C ARG A 35 -27.76 -21.17 -5.90
N HIS A 36 -26.67 -21.65 -6.46
CA HIS A 36 -25.61 -20.90 -7.14
C HIS A 36 -25.25 -19.53 -6.56
N CYS A 37 -24.32 -19.54 -5.66
CA CYS A 37 -23.31 -18.51 -5.64
C CYS A 37 -22.09 -19.04 -6.42
N GLU A 38 -22.20 -19.16 -7.73
CA GLU A 38 -21.04 -19.34 -8.60
C GLU A 38 -20.20 -18.05 -8.54
N ARG A 39 -19.30 -18.00 -7.56
CA ARG A 39 -18.21 -17.03 -7.63
C ARG A 39 -17.39 -17.42 -8.85
N LYS A 40 -17.47 -16.59 -9.91
CA LYS A 40 -16.56 -16.73 -11.05
C LYS A 40 -15.14 -16.83 -10.50
N PRO A 41 -14.37 -17.84 -10.91
CA PRO A 41 -13.00 -17.97 -10.42
C PRO A 41 -12.23 -16.68 -10.75
N VAL A 42 -11.60 -16.07 -9.74
CA VAL A 42 -10.76 -14.89 -9.93
C VAL A 42 -9.53 -15.34 -10.71
N LYS A 43 -9.45 -14.94 -11.98
CA LYS A 43 -8.30 -15.25 -12.83
C LYS A 43 -7.17 -14.27 -12.48
N PHE A 44 -6.11 -14.76 -11.84
CA PHE A 44 -4.90 -13.99 -11.61
C PHE A 44 -4.11 -13.85 -12.91
N THR A 45 -3.88 -12.61 -13.35
CA THR A 45 -3.20 -12.32 -14.63
C THR A 45 -1.68 -12.47 -14.57
N HIS A 46 -1.10 -12.59 -13.38
CA HIS A 46 0.33 -12.73 -13.15
C HIS A 46 0.76 -14.17 -12.78
N LEU A 47 -0.10 -15.16 -13.04
CA LEU A 47 0.23 -16.57 -12.96
C LEU A 47 0.12 -17.20 -14.35
N ASN A 48 1.14 -17.99 -14.74
CA ASN A 48 1.08 -18.83 -15.94
C ASN A 48 0.21 -20.10 -15.69
N ASP A 49 0.06 -20.92 -16.70
CA ASP A 49 -0.76 -22.13 -16.62
C ASP A 49 -0.18 -23.17 -15.62
N GLU A 50 1.09 -23.05 -15.27
CA GLU A 50 1.80 -23.88 -14.28
C GLU A 50 1.71 -23.31 -12.85
N GLY A 51 1.05 -22.15 -12.67
CA GLY A 51 0.90 -21.47 -11.38
C GLY A 51 2.12 -20.66 -10.95
N ALA A 52 3.12 -20.48 -11.82
CA ALA A 52 4.29 -19.65 -11.54
C ALA A 52 4.00 -18.18 -11.83
N ALA A 53 4.58 -17.29 -11.00
CA ALA A 53 4.48 -15.85 -11.20
C ALA A 53 5.28 -15.42 -12.44
N TYR A 54 4.68 -14.55 -13.26
CA TYR A 54 5.34 -13.94 -14.40
C TYR A 54 4.86 -12.52 -14.63
N MET A 55 5.70 -11.72 -15.29
CA MET A 55 5.32 -10.38 -15.74
C MET A 55 4.53 -10.49 -17.04
N VAL A 56 3.32 -9.92 -17.08
CA VAL A 56 2.45 -9.97 -18.26
C VAL A 56 3.09 -9.29 -19.45
N ASP A 57 3.15 -9.97 -20.61
CA ASP A 57 3.65 -9.35 -21.85
C ASP A 57 2.64 -8.29 -22.37
N VAL A 58 3.13 -7.08 -22.56
CA VAL A 58 2.38 -5.94 -23.09
C VAL A 58 2.90 -5.47 -24.43
N THR A 59 3.85 -6.18 -25.06
CA THR A 59 4.54 -5.77 -26.28
C THR A 59 3.54 -5.47 -27.43
N ALA A 60 2.52 -6.30 -27.59
CA ALA A 60 1.52 -6.16 -28.64
C ALA A 60 0.46 -5.04 -28.39
N LYS A 61 0.47 -4.43 -27.19
CA LYS A 61 -0.50 -3.34 -26.90
C LYS A 61 -0.04 -2.02 -27.49
N THR A 62 -0.97 -1.28 -28.06
CA THR A 62 -0.73 0.10 -28.48
C THR A 62 -0.59 1.02 -27.27
N PRO A 63 0.43 1.89 -27.19
CA PRO A 63 0.51 2.91 -26.17
C PRO A 63 -0.71 3.83 -26.17
N THR A 64 -1.22 4.16 -24.99
CA THR A 64 -2.36 5.08 -24.82
C THR A 64 -2.07 6.02 -23.65
N VAL A 65 -2.68 7.21 -23.67
CA VAL A 65 -2.62 8.13 -22.53
C VAL A 65 -3.36 7.50 -21.36
N ARG A 66 -2.70 7.49 -20.20
CA ARG A 66 -3.24 6.94 -18.94
C ARG A 66 -2.94 7.85 -17.79
N GLN A 67 -3.82 7.88 -16.85
CA GLN A 67 -3.66 8.62 -15.61
C GLN A 67 -4.15 7.77 -14.44
N ALA A 68 -3.50 7.92 -13.29
CA ALA A 68 -4.01 7.39 -12.02
C ALA A 68 -3.81 8.41 -10.92
N SER A 69 -4.72 8.41 -9.95
CA SER A 69 -4.63 9.21 -8.73
C SER A 69 -4.73 8.31 -7.51
N ALA A 70 -3.87 8.57 -6.55
CA ALA A 70 -3.87 7.92 -5.25
C ALA A 70 -3.90 8.98 -4.14
N VAL A 71 -4.37 8.58 -2.96
CA VAL A 71 -4.36 9.40 -1.76
C VAL A 71 -3.70 8.64 -0.62
N CYS A 72 -3.15 9.39 0.33
CA CYS A 72 -2.59 8.86 1.57
C CYS A 72 -2.86 9.84 2.71
N ARG A 73 -2.98 9.30 3.92
CA ARG A 73 -3.18 10.05 5.16
C ARG A 73 -2.07 9.71 6.14
N VAL A 74 -1.45 10.73 6.71
CA VAL A 74 -0.49 10.59 7.81
C VAL A 74 -1.07 11.24 9.05
N ASP A 75 -1.50 10.43 10.00
CA ASP A 75 -1.99 10.92 11.29
C ASP A 75 -0.81 11.45 12.10
N CYS A 76 -1.00 12.61 12.71
CA CYS A 76 0.02 13.30 13.47
C CYS A 76 -0.55 13.80 14.81
N SER A 77 0.30 13.89 15.84
CA SER A 77 -0.09 14.53 17.09
C SER A 77 -0.32 16.04 16.92
N PRO A 78 -1.08 16.68 17.82
CA PRO A 78 -1.28 18.12 17.80
C PRO A 78 0.05 18.90 17.85
N GLU A 79 1.07 18.35 18.51
CA GLU A 79 2.40 18.96 18.58
C GLU A 79 3.08 18.96 17.20
N VAL A 80 3.06 17.82 16.49
CA VAL A 80 3.58 17.71 15.12
C VAL A 80 2.81 18.63 14.17
N MET A 81 1.47 18.65 14.23
CA MET A 81 0.65 19.50 13.36
C MET A 81 0.93 20.99 13.59
N ARG A 82 1.18 21.40 14.83
CA ARG A 82 1.60 22.76 15.14
C ARG A 82 2.97 23.06 14.54
N ALA A 83 3.96 22.18 14.77
CA ALA A 83 5.31 22.35 14.24
C ALA A 83 5.34 22.43 12.70
N LEU A 84 4.46 21.66 12.02
CA LEU A 84 4.32 21.71 10.57
C LEU A 84 3.73 23.05 10.10
N ARG A 85 2.69 23.57 10.76
CA ARG A 85 2.07 24.87 10.44
C ARG A 85 3.02 26.04 10.67
N ASP A 86 3.77 25.96 11.76
CA ASP A 86 4.71 27.02 12.18
C ASP A 86 6.07 26.94 11.46
N GLY A 87 6.31 25.88 10.68
CA GLY A 87 7.58 25.64 9.99
C GLY A 87 8.76 25.43 10.95
N THR A 88 8.50 24.92 12.16
CA THR A 88 9.51 24.76 13.22
C THR A 88 10.05 23.34 13.35
N VAL A 89 9.74 22.45 12.39
CA VAL A 89 10.30 21.09 12.38
C VAL A 89 11.83 21.16 12.21
N PRO A 90 12.61 20.53 13.10
CA PRO A 90 14.08 20.68 13.11
C PRO A 90 14.80 20.25 11.83
N LYS A 91 14.17 19.36 11.04
CA LYS A 91 14.73 18.86 9.76
C LYS A 91 14.40 19.75 8.55
N GLY A 92 13.69 20.86 8.73
CA GLY A 92 13.37 21.81 7.67
C GLY A 92 11.99 21.62 7.03
N ASP A 93 11.84 21.99 5.76
CA ASP A 93 10.57 21.97 5.04
C ASP A 93 10.10 20.56 4.71
N VAL A 94 9.23 20.02 5.58
CA VAL A 94 8.69 18.67 5.49
C VAL A 94 7.87 18.46 4.23
N LEU A 95 7.04 19.44 3.86
CA LEU A 95 6.12 19.29 2.72
C LEU A 95 6.89 19.33 1.39
N ALA A 96 7.91 20.18 1.28
CA ALA A 96 8.76 20.22 0.10
C ALA A 96 9.54 18.90 -0.07
N VAL A 97 10.15 18.38 1.00
CA VAL A 97 10.88 17.11 0.98
C VAL A 97 9.95 15.94 0.62
N ALA A 98 8.76 15.88 1.23
CA ALA A 98 7.78 14.84 0.94
C ALA A 98 7.32 14.86 -0.52
N ARG A 99 7.07 16.06 -1.08
CA ARG A 99 6.70 16.22 -2.50
C ARG A 99 7.78 15.68 -3.41
N VAL A 100 9.04 16.07 -3.20
CA VAL A 100 10.16 15.62 -4.04
C VAL A 100 10.37 14.10 -3.89
N ALA A 101 10.25 13.56 -2.67
CA ALA A 101 10.36 12.12 -2.42
C ALA A 101 9.27 11.34 -3.18
N GLY A 102 8.02 11.79 -3.14
CA GLY A 102 6.91 11.18 -3.88
C GLY A 102 7.12 11.21 -5.39
N ILE A 103 7.53 12.35 -5.96
CA ILE A 103 7.84 12.47 -7.39
C ILE A 103 8.99 11.54 -7.80
N SER A 104 10.03 11.45 -6.98
CA SER A 104 11.17 10.55 -7.22
C SER A 104 10.74 9.08 -7.19
N ALA A 105 9.89 8.71 -6.23
CA ALA A 105 9.43 7.34 -6.04
C ALA A 105 8.55 6.84 -7.18
N ALA A 106 7.70 7.68 -7.76
CA ALA A 106 6.89 7.34 -8.92
C ALA A 106 7.75 6.84 -10.11
N LYS A 107 8.99 7.26 -10.22
CA LYS A 107 9.91 6.87 -11.29
C LYS A 107 10.71 5.58 -10.99
N ARG A 108 10.55 5.00 -9.80
CA ARG A 108 11.33 3.86 -9.32
C ARG A 108 10.49 2.62 -9.00
N VAL A 109 9.25 2.59 -9.45
CA VAL A 109 8.33 1.47 -9.17
C VAL A 109 8.88 0.12 -9.59
N PRO A 110 9.53 -0.06 -10.77
CA PRO A 110 10.10 -1.35 -11.15
C PRO A 110 11.25 -1.85 -10.25
N GLU A 111 11.93 -0.93 -9.55
CA GLU A 111 12.97 -1.28 -8.56
C GLU A 111 12.37 -1.81 -7.25
N LEU A 112 11.11 -1.48 -6.96
CA LEU A 112 10.41 -1.83 -5.72
C LEU A 112 9.45 -3.01 -5.88
N LEU A 113 8.81 -3.14 -7.04
CA LEU A 113 7.77 -4.12 -7.32
C LEU A 113 8.21 -5.04 -8.46
N PRO A 114 8.58 -6.31 -8.17
CA PRO A 114 9.22 -7.21 -9.15
C PRO A 114 8.44 -7.47 -10.43
N LEU A 115 7.10 -7.39 -10.38
CA LEU A 115 6.22 -7.63 -11.53
C LEU A 115 5.68 -6.36 -12.17
N ALA A 116 6.16 -5.18 -11.75
CA ALA A 116 5.80 -3.92 -12.38
C ALA A 116 6.60 -3.72 -13.67
N HIS A 117 5.91 -3.22 -14.71
CA HIS A 117 6.56 -2.88 -15.97
C HIS A 117 7.42 -1.62 -15.82
N THR A 118 8.51 -1.56 -16.58
CA THR A 118 9.25 -0.30 -16.75
C THR A 118 8.49 0.58 -17.72
N ILE A 119 7.96 1.69 -17.23
CA ILE A 119 7.16 2.66 -18.00
C ILE A 119 7.69 4.08 -17.83
N GLY A 120 7.44 4.92 -18.83
CA GLY A 120 7.77 6.34 -18.75
C GLY A 120 6.76 7.11 -17.88
N VAL A 121 7.21 7.72 -16.80
CA VAL A 121 6.41 8.69 -16.04
C VAL A 121 6.54 10.06 -16.71
N HIS A 122 5.51 10.50 -17.44
CA HIS A 122 5.53 11.76 -18.20
C HIS A 122 5.03 12.95 -17.36
N GLY A 123 4.26 12.71 -16.31
CA GLY A 123 3.82 13.72 -15.37
C GLY A 123 3.54 13.13 -14.01
N CYS A 124 3.94 13.85 -12.96
CA CYS A 124 3.64 13.48 -11.58
C CYS A 124 3.44 14.76 -10.77
N ALA A 125 2.23 14.95 -10.25
CA ALA A 125 1.90 15.99 -9.29
C ALA A 125 1.69 15.34 -7.93
N VAL A 126 2.24 15.96 -6.87
CA VAL A 126 2.05 15.54 -5.48
C VAL A 126 1.61 16.75 -4.69
N ASP A 127 0.37 16.74 -4.25
CA ASP A 127 -0.26 17.77 -3.46
C ASP A 127 -0.34 17.33 -2.01
N LEU A 128 0.00 18.22 -1.09
CA LEU A 128 -0.04 17.99 0.35
C LEU A 128 -0.82 19.12 1.01
N SER A 129 -1.74 18.77 1.92
CA SER A 129 -2.50 19.71 2.74
C SER A 129 -2.39 19.35 4.22
N LEU A 130 -2.35 20.39 5.06
CA LEU A 130 -2.37 20.24 6.52
C LEU A 130 -3.82 20.36 6.99
N GLU A 131 -4.38 19.24 7.40
CA GLU A 131 -5.70 19.15 8.02
C GLU A 131 -5.57 19.32 9.54
N ASP A 132 -6.66 19.15 10.30
CA ASP A 132 -6.62 19.38 11.75
C ASP A 132 -5.70 18.42 12.50
N ASP A 133 -5.75 17.13 12.16
CA ASP A 133 -5.08 16.03 12.86
C ASP A 133 -4.17 15.17 11.95
N HIS A 134 -4.05 15.54 10.68
CA HIS A 134 -3.28 14.76 9.73
C HIS A 134 -2.73 15.60 8.57
N VAL A 135 -1.78 15.01 7.85
CA VAL A 135 -1.37 15.48 6.54
C VAL A 135 -2.07 14.64 5.48
N ALA A 136 -2.87 15.28 4.63
CA ALA A 136 -3.45 14.63 3.47
C ALA A 136 -2.51 14.77 2.27
N ILE A 137 -2.35 13.67 1.52
CA ILE A 137 -1.47 13.58 0.36
C ILE A 137 -2.28 13.06 -0.81
N ARG A 138 -2.14 13.71 -1.97
CA ARG A 138 -2.68 13.24 -3.24
C ARG A 138 -1.58 13.22 -4.28
N ALA A 139 -1.45 12.12 -5.02
CA ALA A 139 -0.60 12.08 -6.20
C ALA A 139 -1.42 11.77 -7.44
N THR A 140 -1.11 12.45 -8.54
CA THR A 140 -1.66 12.18 -9.86
C THR A 140 -0.51 11.95 -10.82
N VAL A 141 -0.46 10.74 -11.41
CA VAL A 141 0.59 10.32 -12.33
C VAL A 141 0.01 10.11 -13.74
N ARG A 142 0.75 10.52 -14.76
CA ARG A 142 0.36 10.41 -16.17
C ARG A 142 1.46 9.75 -17.00
N THR A 143 1.02 8.93 -17.95
CA THR A 143 1.91 8.30 -18.93
C THR A 143 1.22 8.21 -20.30
N ALA A 144 2.00 7.89 -21.33
CA ALA A 144 1.52 7.44 -22.64
C ALA A 144 2.21 6.09 -22.93
N ASP A 145 1.68 5.01 -22.35
CA ASP A 145 2.32 3.69 -22.36
C ASP A 145 1.29 2.55 -22.46
N ARG A 146 1.78 1.31 -22.44
CA ARG A 146 1.03 0.06 -22.65
C ARG A 146 0.35 -0.49 -21.41
N THR A 147 0.67 0.01 -20.22
CA THR A 147 0.08 -0.41 -18.95
C THR A 147 -0.34 0.80 -18.10
N GLY A 148 -1.08 0.54 -17.02
CA GLY A 148 -1.54 1.57 -16.10
C GLY A 148 -0.43 2.12 -15.22
N VAL A 149 -0.69 3.25 -14.57
CA VAL A 149 0.23 3.97 -13.65
C VAL A 149 -0.30 4.00 -12.22
N GLU A 150 -1.15 3.04 -11.89
CA GLU A 150 -1.76 2.96 -10.57
C GLU A 150 -0.70 2.74 -9.48
N MET A 151 0.31 1.91 -9.76
CA MET A 151 1.39 1.64 -8.79
C MET A 151 2.32 2.84 -8.64
N GLU A 152 2.59 3.57 -9.70
CA GLU A 152 3.35 4.82 -9.66
C GLU A 152 2.67 5.86 -8.77
N ALA A 153 1.34 6.01 -8.89
CA ALA A 153 0.58 6.93 -8.06
C ALA A 153 0.56 6.48 -6.58
N LEU A 154 0.33 5.19 -6.32
CA LEU A 154 0.29 4.65 -4.97
C LEU A 154 1.66 4.70 -4.28
N THR A 155 2.73 4.35 -4.99
CA THR A 155 4.11 4.44 -4.48
C THR A 155 4.48 5.90 -4.18
N SER A 156 4.06 6.83 -5.04
CA SER A 156 4.29 8.26 -4.86
C SER A 156 3.74 8.76 -3.52
N VAL A 157 2.46 8.51 -3.23
CA VAL A 157 1.86 8.96 -1.95
C VAL A 157 2.45 8.25 -0.74
N THR A 158 2.77 6.96 -0.87
CA THR A 158 3.32 6.17 0.23
C THR A 158 4.73 6.63 0.60
N VAL A 159 5.59 6.91 -0.37
CA VAL A 159 6.95 7.39 -0.11
C VAL A 159 6.94 8.85 0.36
N ALA A 160 6.03 9.69 -0.14
CA ALA A 160 5.81 11.02 0.43
C ALA A 160 5.42 10.94 1.91
N ALA A 161 4.52 10.02 2.27
CA ALA A 161 4.12 9.77 3.66
C ALA A 161 5.29 9.27 4.52
N LEU A 162 6.12 8.35 4.00
CA LEU A 162 7.34 7.90 4.69
C LEU A 162 8.30 9.06 4.97
N ALA A 163 8.47 9.98 4.01
CA ALA A 163 9.30 11.16 4.18
C ALA A 163 8.77 12.09 5.29
N ILE A 164 7.44 12.28 5.36
CA ILE A 164 6.82 13.04 6.47
C ILE A 164 7.17 12.38 7.80
N VAL A 165 6.89 11.09 7.96
CA VAL A 165 7.16 10.35 9.20
C VAL A 165 8.64 10.44 9.60
N ASP A 166 9.57 10.28 8.63
CA ASP A 166 11.00 10.42 8.93
C ASP A 166 11.36 11.80 9.43
N MET A 167 10.78 12.85 8.85
CA MET A 167 11.12 14.22 9.22
C MET A 167 10.52 14.65 10.56
N VAL A 168 9.31 14.17 10.91
CA VAL A 168 8.61 14.59 12.14
C VAL A 168 8.87 13.70 13.35
N LYS A 169 9.40 12.48 13.17
CA LYS A 169 9.64 11.51 14.26
C LYS A 169 10.54 12.00 15.38
N GLY A 170 11.33 13.06 15.13
CA GLY A 170 12.14 13.71 16.16
C GLY A 170 11.33 14.64 17.07
N VAL A 171 10.15 15.09 16.64
CA VAL A 171 9.19 15.86 17.43
C VAL A 171 8.33 14.87 18.23
N ASP A 172 7.70 13.90 17.53
CA ASP A 172 6.91 12.85 18.14
C ASP A 172 6.93 11.58 17.24
N ARG A 173 7.09 10.43 17.88
CA ARG A 173 7.15 9.13 17.20
C ARG A 173 5.80 8.49 16.93
N SER A 174 4.71 9.13 17.34
CA SER A 174 3.34 8.62 17.15
C SER A 174 2.82 8.81 15.72
N ALA A 175 3.49 9.64 14.89
CA ALA A 175 3.11 9.83 13.49
C ALA A 175 3.06 8.50 12.74
N ARG A 176 1.94 8.25 12.04
CA ARG A 176 1.69 6.97 11.35
C ARG A 176 1.01 7.17 10.00
N ILE A 177 1.32 6.31 9.06
CA ILE A 177 0.56 6.19 7.82
C ILE A 177 -0.73 5.43 8.14
N ALA A 178 -1.87 6.10 8.04
CA ALA A 178 -3.17 5.54 8.40
C ALA A 178 -3.86 4.88 7.20
N GLU A 179 -3.73 5.48 6.02
CA GLU A 179 -4.38 4.99 4.80
C GLU A 179 -3.53 5.32 3.58
N ALA A 180 -3.52 4.41 2.59
CA ALA A 180 -3.04 4.67 1.25
C ALA A 180 -3.91 3.89 0.25
N LYS A 181 -4.53 4.58 -0.73
CA LYS A 181 -5.42 3.95 -1.70
C LYS A 181 -5.41 4.64 -3.06
N ILE A 182 -5.65 3.87 -4.12
CA ILE A 182 -5.95 4.41 -5.44
C ILE A 182 -7.39 4.91 -5.43
N VAL A 183 -7.63 6.12 -5.92
CA VAL A 183 -8.96 6.75 -5.93
C VAL A 183 -9.54 6.91 -7.33
N ALA A 184 -8.69 6.99 -8.36
CA ALA A 184 -9.16 7.07 -9.74
C ALA A 184 -8.09 6.57 -10.70
N LYS A 185 -8.55 6.10 -11.85
CA LYS A 185 -7.71 5.88 -13.03
C LYS A 185 -8.48 6.18 -14.29
N SER A 186 -7.79 6.52 -15.38
CA SER A 186 -8.37 6.71 -16.70
C SER A 186 -7.49 6.15 -17.80
N GLY A 187 -8.14 5.82 -18.92
CA GLY A 187 -7.50 5.30 -20.11
C GLY A 187 -7.22 3.79 -20.10
N GLY A 188 -6.71 3.30 -21.24
CA GLY A 188 -6.46 1.88 -21.46
C GLY A 188 -7.72 1.06 -21.72
N ARG A 189 -7.55 -0.26 -21.86
CA ARG A 189 -8.63 -1.19 -22.24
C ARG A 189 -9.75 -1.30 -21.20
N SER A 190 -9.42 -1.16 -19.92
CA SER A 190 -10.41 -1.24 -18.83
C SER A 190 -11.16 0.06 -18.57
N GLY A 191 -10.86 1.13 -19.34
CA GLY A 191 -11.54 2.42 -19.22
C GLY A 191 -11.29 3.12 -17.89
N ASP A 192 -12.18 4.07 -17.61
CA ASP A 192 -12.11 4.92 -16.44
C ASP A 192 -12.73 4.23 -15.21
N TRP A 193 -12.14 4.48 -14.06
CA TRP A 193 -12.64 4.01 -12.79
C TRP A 193 -12.40 5.05 -11.71
N VAL A 194 -13.39 5.26 -10.88
CA VAL A 194 -13.33 6.08 -9.66
C VAL A 194 -13.74 5.21 -8.48
N ARG A 195 -13.00 5.31 -7.39
CA ARG A 195 -13.35 4.59 -6.16
C ARG A 195 -14.68 5.08 -5.64
N PRO A 196 -15.65 4.18 -5.36
CA PRO A 196 -16.84 4.55 -4.61
C PRO A 196 -16.45 5.18 -3.26
N GLU A 197 -17.21 6.16 -2.81
CA GLU A 197 -17.09 6.66 -1.43
C GLU A 197 -17.54 5.56 -0.48
N ASP A 198 -16.77 5.37 0.61
CA ASP A 198 -17.03 4.38 1.66
C ASP A 198 -18.16 4.85 2.56
#